data_948ef30842b410f28d55cf21435864eb
#
_entry.id   948ef30842b410f28d55cf21435864eb
#
_cell.length_a   1.000
_cell.length_b   1.000
_cell.length_c   1.000
_cell.angle_alpha   90.00
_cell.angle_beta   90.00
_cell.angle_gamma   90.00
#
_symmetry.space_group_name_H-M   'P 1'
#
loop_
_entity.id
_entity.type
_entity.pdbx_description
1 polymer ?
#
loop_
_entity_poly.entity_id
_entity_poly.type
_entity_poly.pdbx_seq_one_letter_code
_entity_poly.pdbx_strand_id
1 'polypeptide(L)'
;MIQFRFIKNGLLKGQHCIYTTHEDMDISLIENEMANSGIDVEAFEKMNLLVICQIPDPRNYREGSVFGYDSIVKGILADLKRPSIFRMVSRAIPEVKKEDQIADELDIERTYHSSFDGFGGSLLCSYSVEEIEPRKRGKWIAELLQNHHAAIFTRKSWDEVAFNLE
;
A
#
# COMPACT_ATOMS: atom_id res chain seq x y z
N MET A 1 -0.64 -0.91 14.52
CA MET A 1 -0.55 -0.17 13.24
C MET A 1 -1.72 -0.60 12.35
N ILE A 2 -2.38 0.34 11.65
CA ILE A 2 -3.60 0.07 10.84
C ILE A 2 -3.33 -0.94 9.71
N GLN A 3 -2.17 -0.87 9.07
CA GLN A 3 -1.74 -1.77 8.01
C GLN A 3 -1.76 -3.24 8.46
N PHE A 4 -1.22 -3.55 9.64
CA PHE A 4 -1.20 -4.91 10.16
C PHE A 4 -2.58 -5.41 10.55
N ARG A 5 -3.47 -4.53 11.04
CA ARG A 5 -4.88 -4.88 11.27
C ARG A 5 -5.60 -5.21 9.95
N PHE A 6 -5.31 -4.45 8.89
CA PHE A 6 -5.88 -4.70 7.56
C PHE A 6 -5.42 -6.06 7.01
N ILE A 7 -4.12 -6.37 7.09
CA ILE A 7 -3.55 -7.67 6.70
C ILE A 7 -4.13 -8.79 7.57
N LYS A 8 -4.07 -8.67 8.90
CA LYS A 8 -4.59 -9.68 9.83
C LYS A 8 -6.04 -10.04 9.55
N ASN A 9 -6.89 -9.04 9.33
CA ASN A 9 -8.29 -9.26 9.02
C ASN A 9 -8.50 -9.98 7.68
N GLY A 10 -7.62 -9.80 6.71
CA GLY A 10 -7.62 -10.56 5.45
C GLY A 10 -7.23 -12.01 5.67
N LEU A 11 -6.12 -12.23 6.35
CA LEU A 11 -5.60 -13.58 6.65
C LEU A 11 -6.60 -14.42 7.43
N LEU A 12 -7.27 -13.84 8.43
CA LEU A 12 -8.31 -14.52 9.20
C LEU A 12 -9.56 -14.90 8.38
N LYS A 13 -9.75 -14.26 7.23
CA LYS A 13 -10.80 -14.58 6.25
C LYS A 13 -10.33 -15.53 5.14
N GLY A 14 -9.09 -16.02 5.21
CA GLY A 14 -8.49 -16.86 4.18
C GLY A 14 -8.17 -16.12 2.87
N GLN A 15 -8.08 -14.79 2.91
CA GLN A 15 -7.71 -13.98 1.75
C GLN A 15 -6.19 -13.95 1.58
N HIS A 16 -5.71 -13.91 0.33
CA HIS A 16 -4.31 -13.63 0.07
C HIS A 16 -3.98 -12.19 0.48
N CYS A 17 -2.86 -12.02 1.19
CA CYS A 17 -2.40 -10.74 1.68
C CYS A 17 -0.98 -10.47 1.19
N ILE A 18 -0.76 -9.28 0.66
CA ILE A 18 0.51 -8.81 0.12
C ILE A 18 0.91 -7.59 0.92
N TYR A 19 2.10 -7.60 1.47
CA TYR A 19 2.70 -6.42 2.09
C TYR A 19 3.94 -6.04 1.32
N THR A 20 3.92 -4.88 0.68
CA THR A 20 5.10 -4.37 -0.02
C THR A 20 5.82 -3.34 0.83
N THR A 21 7.14 -3.40 0.78
CA THR A 21 8.04 -2.40 1.34
C THR A 21 9.08 -2.02 0.30
N HIS A 22 9.85 -0.97 0.54
CA HIS A 22 10.92 -0.57 -0.37
C HIS A 22 12.21 -1.33 -0.08
N GLU A 23 13.08 -1.40 -1.08
CA GLU A 23 14.31 -2.19 -1.07
C GLU A 23 15.35 -1.77 -0.01
N ASP A 24 15.22 -0.59 0.56
CA ASP A 24 16.03 -0.08 1.68
C ASP A 24 15.51 -0.52 3.06
N MET A 25 14.33 -1.15 3.12
CA MET A 25 13.71 -1.61 4.37
C MET A 25 14.02 -3.08 4.62
N ASP A 26 14.39 -3.39 5.85
CA ASP A 26 14.63 -4.77 6.27
C ASP A 26 13.30 -5.52 6.48
N ILE A 27 13.08 -6.56 5.69
CA ILE A 27 11.88 -7.42 5.79
C ILE A 27 11.75 -8.02 7.19
N SER A 28 12.86 -8.40 7.83
CA SER A 28 12.83 -9.01 9.16
C SER A 28 12.23 -8.09 10.23
N LEU A 29 12.39 -6.78 10.09
CA LEU A 29 11.73 -5.82 10.98
C LEU A 29 10.21 -5.81 10.80
N ILE A 30 9.74 -5.90 9.56
CA ILE A 30 8.30 -5.96 9.24
C ILE A 30 7.70 -7.25 9.79
N GLU A 31 8.36 -8.38 9.58
CA GLU A 31 7.94 -9.69 10.11
C GLU A 31 7.81 -9.67 11.64
N ASN A 32 8.81 -9.11 12.32
CA ASN A 32 8.80 -8.97 13.78
C ASN A 32 7.65 -8.06 14.27
N GLU A 33 7.41 -6.94 13.60
CA GLU A 33 6.30 -6.05 13.95
C GLU A 33 4.93 -6.69 13.67
N MET A 34 4.80 -7.46 12.60
CA MET A 34 3.60 -8.25 12.32
C MET A 34 3.37 -9.31 13.40
N ALA A 35 4.42 -10.04 13.80
CA ALA A 35 4.36 -11.02 14.88
C ALA A 35 3.95 -10.38 16.21
N ASN A 36 4.52 -9.22 16.56
CA ASN A 36 4.12 -8.44 17.74
C ASN A 36 2.67 -7.95 17.68
N SER A 37 2.11 -7.83 16.48
CA SER A 37 0.69 -7.50 16.23
C SER A 37 -0.21 -8.74 16.23
N GLY A 38 0.34 -9.93 16.53
CA GLY A 38 -0.37 -11.19 16.63
C GLY A 38 -0.71 -11.80 15.27
N ILE A 39 0.19 -11.65 14.28
CA ILE A 39 0.14 -12.36 12.99
C ILE A 39 1.20 -13.46 13.04
N ASP A 40 0.80 -14.70 12.84
CA ASP A 40 1.72 -15.82 12.68
C ASP A 40 2.27 -15.82 11.24
N VAL A 41 3.34 -15.02 11.04
CA VAL A 41 3.92 -14.79 9.71
C VAL A 41 4.33 -16.11 9.06
N GLU A 42 5.08 -16.94 9.77
CA GLU A 42 5.59 -18.21 9.24
C GLU A 42 4.47 -19.15 8.81
N ALA A 43 3.41 -19.26 9.61
CA ALA A 43 2.27 -20.11 9.27
C ALA A 43 1.53 -19.61 8.02
N PHE A 44 1.29 -18.30 7.91
CA PHE A 44 0.58 -17.76 6.77
C PHE A 44 1.40 -17.76 5.48
N GLU A 45 2.72 -17.62 5.55
CA GLU A 45 3.61 -17.77 4.40
C GLU A 45 3.64 -19.22 3.91
N LYS A 46 3.76 -20.20 4.80
CA LYS A 46 3.67 -21.63 4.45
C LYS A 46 2.34 -22.01 3.81
N MET A 47 1.25 -21.33 4.17
CA MET A 47 -0.07 -21.49 3.55
C MET A 47 -0.21 -20.74 2.23
N ASN A 48 0.80 -19.99 1.77
CA ASN A 48 0.77 -19.07 0.63
C ASN A 48 -0.35 -18.01 0.74
N LEU A 49 -0.73 -17.63 1.95
CA LEU A 49 -1.72 -16.58 2.20
C LEU A 49 -1.08 -15.22 2.49
N LEU A 50 0.18 -15.19 2.89
CA LEU A 50 0.94 -13.96 3.13
C LEU A 50 2.17 -13.91 2.23
N VAL A 51 2.39 -12.78 1.60
CA VAL A 51 3.62 -12.44 0.89
C VAL A 51 4.12 -11.10 1.41
N ILE A 52 5.36 -11.06 1.87
CA ILE A 52 6.07 -9.83 2.21
C ILE A 52 7.19 -9.67 1.19
N CYS A 53 7.18 -8.57 0.43
CA CYS A 53 8.18 -8.37 -0.61
C CYS A 53 8.66 -6.92 -0.67
N GLN A 54 9.91 -6.77 -1.10
CA GLN A 54 10.47 -5.47 -1.44
C GLN A 54 10.12 -5.11 -2.87
N ILE A 55 9.79 -3.84 -3.08
CA ILE A 55 9.57 -3.30 -4.41
C ILE A 55 10.64 -2.26 -4.72
N PRO A 56 11.19 -2.25 -5.94
CA PRO A 56 12.08 -1.19 -6.39
C PRO A 56 11.31 0.11 -6.58
N ASP A 57 12.03 1.23 -6.58
CA ASP A 57 11.43 2.53 -6.89
C ASP A 57 10.94 2.54 -8.36
N PRO A 58 9.63 2.71 -8.61
CA PRO A 58 9.10 2.66 -9.97
C PRO A 58 9.59 3.78 -10.87
N ARG A 59 10.15 4.86 -10.32
CA ARG A 59 10.78 5.95 -11.10
C ARG A 59 12.04 5.51 -11.84
N ASN A 60 12.64 4.41 -11.41
CA ASN A 60 13.84 3.85 -12.07
C ASN A 60 13.49 3.05 -13.34
N TYR A 61 12.22 2.87 -13.67
CA TYR A 61 11.80 2.20 -14.89
C TYR A 61 11.82 3.14 -16.09
N ARG A 62 12.19 2.59 -17.24
CA ARG A 62 12.33 3.35 -18.48
C ARG A 62 11.02 4.01 -18.93
N GLU A 63 9.91 3.33 -18.72
CA GLU A 63 8.56 3.76 -19.09
C GLU A 63 7.96 4.78 -18.12
N GLY A 64 8.64 5.05 -16.99
CA GLY A 64 8.18 5.99 -15.97
C GLY A 64 7.44 5.33 -14.80
N SER A 65 7.11 6.14 -13.79
CA SER A 65 6.62 5.67 -12.48
C SER A 65 5.34 4.86 -12.55
N VAL A 66 4.36 5.27 -13.36
CA VAL A 66 3.06 4.57 -13.49
C VAL A 66 3.26 3.17 -14.08
N PHE A 67 3.96 3.08 -15.20
CA PHE A 67 4.22 1.79 -15.86
C PHE A 67 5.15 0.89 -15.04
N GLY A 68 6.13 1.49 -14.36
CA GLY A 68 7.01 0.77 -13.44
C GLY A 68 6.22 0.13 -12.31
N TYR A 69 5.34 0.88 -11.66
CA TYR A 69 4.47 0.34 -10.60
C TYR A 69 3.51 -0.73 -11.10
N ASP A 70 2.86 -0.51 -12.24
CA ASP A 70 1.98 -1.51 -12.86
C ASP A 70 2.71 -2.82 -13.17
N SER A 71 3.94 -2.74 -13.67
CA SER A 71 4.77 -3.92 -13.93
C SER A 71 5.11 -4.69 -12.67
N ILE A 72 5.44 -3.99 -11.57
CA ILE A 72 5.72 -4.59 -10.26
C ILE A 72 4.47 -5.32 -9.75
N VAL A 73 3.32 -4.66 -9.72
CA VAL A 73 2.05 -5.23 -9.23
C VAL A 73 1.64 -6.45 -10.06
N LYS A 74 1.73 -6.36 -11.38
CA LYS A 74 1.42 -7.50 -12.27
C LYS A 74 2.36 -8.68 -12.03
N GLY A 75 3.65 -8.44 -11.79
CA GLY A 75 4.61 -9.47 -11.43
C GLY A 75 4.20 -10.20 -10.16
N ILE A 76 3.95 -9.47 -9.08
CA ILE A 76 3.53 -10.03 -7.78
C ILE A 76 2.24 -10.87 -7.94
N LEU A 77 1.23 -10.33 -8.63
CA LEU A 77 -0.04 -11.03 -8.84
C LEU A 77 0.08 -12.27 -9.73
N ALA A 78 1.02 -12.27 -10.68
CA ALA A 78 1.29 -13.44 -11.53
C ALA A 78 1.90 -14.58 -10.70
N ASP A 79 2.83 -14.28 -9.81
CA ASP A 79 3.47 -15.24 -8.90
C ASP A 79 2.45 -15.88 -7.95
N LEU A 80 1.46 -15.13 -7.53
CA LEU A 80 0.33 -15.61 -6.72
C LEU A 80 -0.75 -16.33 -7.53
N LYS A 81 -0.53 -16.60 -8.81
CA LYS A 81 -1.50 -17.22 -9.73
C LYS A 81 -2.85 -16.46 -9.77
N ARG A 82 -2.80 -15.14 -9.64
CA ARG A 82 -3.94 -14.22 -9.67
C ARG A 82 -5.06 -14.65 -8.71
N PRO A 83 -4.87 -14.45 -7.42
CA PRO A 83 -5.91 -14.77 -6.44
C PRO A 83 -7.20 -14.01 -6.78
N SER A 84 -8.36 -14.65 -6.61
CA SER A 84 -9.66 -14.07 -6.92
C SER A 84 -10.03 -12.88 -6.02
N ILE A 85 -9.52 -12.89 -4.77
CA ILE A 85 -9.70 -11.82 -3.78
C ILE A 85 -8.41 -11.70 -2.99
N PHE A 86 -7.84 -10.52 -2.96
CA PHE A 86 -6.61 -10.25 -2.21
C PHE A 86 -6.65 -8.89 -1.50
N ARG A 87 -5.75 -8.74 -0.54
CA ARG A 87 -5.45 -7.47 0.12
C ARG A 87 -4.01 -7.10 -0.10
N MET A 88 -3.77 -5.85 -0.42
CA MET A 88 -2.42 -5.35 -0.59
C MET A 88 -2.21 -4.10 0.26
N VAL A 89 -1.11 -4.07 1.00
CA VAL A 89 -0.58 -2.84 1.61
C VAL A 89 0.59 -2.41 0.77
N SER A 90 0.52 -1.22 0.23
CA SER A 90 1.58 -0.68 -0.62
C SER A 90 1.68 0.83 -0.50
N ARG A 91 2.83 1.33 -0.85
CA ARG A 91 3.10 2.72 -1.18
C ARG A 91 4.05 2.71 -2.36
N ALA A 92 3.65 3.33 -3.46
CA ALA A 92 4.40 3.21 -4.71
C ALA A 92 5.74 3.96 -4.67
N ILE A 93 5.75 5.19 -4.14
CA ILE A 93 6.94 6.02 -4.08
C ILE A 93 7.53 6.02 -2.66
N PRO A 94 8.83 5.70 -2.47
CA PRO A 94 9.46 5.60 -1.15
C PRO A 94 9.34 6.87 -0.31
N GLU A 95 9.55 8.01 -0.95
CA GLU A 95 9.44 9.32 -0.34
C GLU A 95 8.45 10.20 -1.10
N VAL A 96 7.58 10.90 -0.37
CA VAL A 96 6.57 11.81 -0.92
C VAL A 96 6.71 13.18 -0.26
N LYS A 97 7.94 13.72 -0.28
CA LYS A 97 8.28 15.02 0.35
C LYS A 97 8.38 16.14 -0.66
N LYS A 98 8.92 15.85 -1.83
CA LYS A 98 9.17 16.81 -2.91
C LYS A 98 7.99 16.83 -3.88
N GLU A 99 7.91 17.90 -4.67
CA GLU A 99 6.78 18.13 -5.58
C GLU A 99 6.71 17.10 -6.73
N ASP A 100 7.86 16.71 -7.26
CA ASP A 100 7.97 15.66 -8.27
C ASP A 100 7.53 14.29 -7.75
N GLN A 101 7.94 13.95 -6.54
CA GLN A 101 7.55 12.71 -5.86
C GLN A 101 6.04 12.67 -5.57
N ILE A 102 5.48 13.82 -5.17
CA ILE A 102 4.03 13.96 -4.95
C ILE A 102 3.27 13.79 -6.26
N ALA A 103 3.78 14.39 -7.34
CA ALA A 103 3.16 14.28 -8.66
C ALA A 103 3.18 12.82 -9.18
N ASP A 104 4.32 12.15 -9.05
CA ASP A 104 4.46 10.74 -9.42
C ASP A 104 3.49 9.84 -8.66
N GLU A 105 3.37 10.03 -7.35
CA GLU A 105 2.42 9.27 -6.51
C GLU A 105 0.98 9.51 -6.93
N LEU A 106 0.58 10.78 -7.13
CA LEU A 106 -0.77 11.13 -7.55
C LEU A 106 -1.12 10.58 -8.95
N ASP A 107 -0.16 10.50 -9.86
CA ASP A 107 -0.39 9.92 -11.18
C ASP A 107 -0.61 8.41 -11.12
N ILE A 108 0.12 7.71 -10.25
CA ILE A 108 -0.09 6.29 -9.96
C ILE A 108 -1.47 6.09 -9.35
N GLU A 109 -1.84 6.86 -8.33
CA GLU A 109 -3.14 6.77 -7.66
C GLU A 109 -4.30 7.02 -8.61
N ARG A 110 -4.25 8.04 -9.46
CA ARG A 110 -5.28 8.32 -10.48
C ARG A 110 -5.45 7.15 -11.46
N THR A 111 -4.34 6.55 -11.89
CA THR A 111 -4.36 5.44 -12.82
C THR A 111 -5.04 4.22 -12.19
N TYR A 112 -4.70 3.90 -10.95
CA TYR A 112 -5.29 2.76 -10.26
C TYR A 112 -6.74 3.02 -9.85
N HIS A 113 -7.10 4.23 -9.44
CA HIS A 113 -8.48 4.60 -9.15
C HIS A 113 -9.37 4.41 -10.39
N SER A 114 -8.94 4.89 -11.56
CA SER A 114 -9.70 4.77 -12.81
C SER A 114 -9.89 3.33 -13.31
N SER A 115 -9.07 2.39 -12.85
CA SER A 115 -9.11 0.97 -13.22
C SER A 115 -9.42 0.03 -12.06
N PHE A 116 -9.85 0.58 -10.92
CA PHE A 116 -9.99 -0.16 -9.66
C PHE A 116 -10.97 -1.33 -9.74
N ASP A 117 -12.06 -1.21 -10.49
CA ASP A 117 -13.03 -2.30 -10.67
C ASP A 117 -12.40 -3.56 -11.26
N GLY A 118 -11.35 -3.42 -12.06
CA GLY A 118 -10.57 -4.53 -12.62
C GLY A 118 -9.49 -5.08 -11.69
N PHE A 119 -9.23 -4.43 -10.54
CA PHE A 119 -8.14 -4.78 -9.65
C PHE A 119 -8.38 -6.11 -8.90
N GLY A 120 -9.64 -6.41 -8.56
CA GLY A 120 -10.03 -7.68 -7.92
C GLY A 120 -9.61 -7.82 -6.46
N GLY A 121 -9.15 -6.75 -5.81
CA GLY A 121 -8.65 -6.76 -4.44
C GLY A 121 -8.95 -5.47 -3.68
N SER A 122 -8.38 -5.34 -2.50
CA SER A 122 -8.41 -4.12 -1.69
C SER A 122 -6.99 -3.63 -1.46
N LEU A 123 -6.72 -2.38 -1.78
CA LEU A 123 -5.42 -1.73 -1.61
C LEU A 123 -5.49 -0.73 -0.45
N LEU A 124 -4.53 -0.80 0.45
CA LEU A 124 -4.32 0.19 1.52
C LEU A 124 -2.99 0.91 1.28
N CYS A 125 -3.07 2.18 0.93
CA CYS A 125 -1.92 3.07 0.84
C CYS A 125 -1.79 3.88 2.14
N SER A 126 -0.59 4.02 2.66
CA SER A 126 -0.35 4.76 3.90
C SER A 126 0.62 5.90 3.69
N TYR A 127 0.27 7.08 4.19
CA TYR A 127 1.02 8.31 4.01
C TYR A 127 1.27 9.03 5.33
N SER A 128 2.51 9.49 5.53
CA SER A 128 2.86 10.38 6.64
C SER A 128 2.66 11.84 6.22
N VAL A 129 1.55 12.44 6.63
CA VAL A 129 1.26 13.85 6.32
C VAL A 129 2.19 14.83 7.03
N GLU A 130 2.84 14.41 8.11
CA GLU A 130 3.75 15.27 8.88
C GLU A 130 5.05 15.56 8.11
N GLU A 131 5.43 14.68 7.20
CA GLU A 131 6.64 14.82 6.38
C GLU A 131 6.50 15.83 5.24
N ILE A 132 5.28 16.24 4.91
CA ILE A 132 5.00 17.14 3.80
C ILE A 132 5.00 18.59 4.27
N GLU A 133 5.58 19.47 3.45
CA GLU A 133 5.60 20.90 3.71
C GLU A 133 4.19 21.43 4.00
N PRO A 134 3.98 22.15 5.13
CA PRO A 134 2.63 22.57 5.57
C PRO A 134 1.82 23.31 4.52
N ARG A 135 2.47 24.14 3.69
CA ARG A 135 1.79 24.93 2.63
C ARG A 135 1.24 24.09 1.50
N LYS A 136 1.87 22.93 1.23
CA LYS A 136 1.48 22.01 0.14
C LYS A 136 0.57 20.90 0.64
N ARG A 137 0.57 20.64 1.93
CA ARG A 137 -0.13 19.52 2.58
C ARG A 137 -1.61 19.48 2.28
N GLY A 138 -2.30 20.61 2.41
CA GLY A 138 -3.74 20.69 2.19
C GLY A 138 -4.16 20.33 0.76
N LYS A 139 -3.44 20.86 -0.23
CA LYS A 139 -3.69 20.54 -1.64
C LYS A 139 -3.44 19.07 -1.93
N TRP A 140 -2.31 18.55 -1.49
CA TRP A 140 -1.94 17.15 -1.71
C TRP A 140 -2.94 16.18 -1.06
N ILE A 141 -3.37 16.44 0.19
CA ILE A 141 -4.39 15.61 0.85
C ILE A 141 -5.70 15.64 0.06
N ALA A 142 -6.13 16.81 -0.41
CA ALA A 142 -7.36 16.93 -1.19
C ALA A 142 -7.28 16.12 -2.50
N GLU A 143 -6.16 16.21 -3.23
CA GLU A 143 -5.96 15.45 -4.46
C GLU A 143 -5.85 13.93 -4.20
N LEU A 144 -5.20 13.53 -3.10
CA LEU A 144 -5.11 12.13 -2.71
C LEU A 144 -6.49 11.55 -2.38
N LEU A 145 -7.31 12.27 -1.62
CA LEU A 145 -8.67 11.84 -1.26
C LEU A 145 -9.57 11.64 -2.49
N GLN A 146 -9.38 12.42 -3.55
CA GLN A 146 -10.14 12.26 -4.80
C GLN A 146 -9.84 10.94 -5.54
N ASN A 147 -8.73 10.29 -5.22
CA ASN A 147 -8.30 9.05 -5.84
C ASN A 147 -8.50 7.82 -4.92
N HIS A 148 -9.28 7.95 -3.87
CA HIS A 148 -9.57 6.87 -2.93
C HIS A 148 -11.07 6.77 -2.65
N HIS A 149 -11.57 5.55 -2.49
CA HIS A 149 -12.98 5.28 -2.13
C HIS A 149 -13.23 5.51 -0.64
N ALA A 150 -12.19 5.39 0.19
CA ALA A 150 -12.27 5.62 1.62
C ALA A 150 -10.94 6.13 2.18
N ALA A 151 -10.99 6.90 3.24
CA ALA A 151 -9.82 7.37 3.96
C ALA A 151 -9.92 7.07 5.45
N ILE A 152 -8.79 6.71 6.05
CA ILE A 152 -8.67 6.50 7.49
C ILE A 152 -7.59 7.44 8.00
N PHE A 153 -7.97 8.33 8.90
CA PHE A 153 -7.04 9.23 9.58
C PHE A 153 -6.66 8.63 10.92
N THR A 154 -5.36 8.49 11.17
CA THR A 154 -4.84 8.00 12.44
C THR A 154 -3.98 9.06 13.09
N ARG A 155 -4.05 9.18 14.42
CA ARG A 155 -3.10 9.93 15.24
C ARG A 155 -2.26 8.96 16.06
N LYS A 156 -1.14 9.43 16.61
CA LYS A 156 -0.28 8.65 17.52
C LYS A 156 -1.01 8.10 18.75
N SER A 157 -2.18 8.64 19.09
CA SER A 157 -3.02 8.24 20.23
C SER A 157 -4.32 7.60 19.73
N TRP A 158 -4.30 6.37 19.25
CA TRP A 158 -5.42 5.41 19.12
C TRP A 158 -6.76 5.89 18.50
N ASP A 159 -6.91 7.18 18.17
CA ASP A 159 -8.12 7.73 17.55
C ASP A 159 -8.07 7.51 16.03
N GLU A 160 -8.79 6.52 15.56
CA GLU A 160 -8.96 6.25 14.14
C GLU A 160 -10.33 6.76 13.70
N VAL A 161 -10.37 7.58 12.66
CA VAL A 161 -11.61 8.03 12.03
C VAL A 161 -11.59 7.62 10.57
N ALA A 162 -12.57 6.83 10.17
CA ALA A 162 -12.74 6.38 8.79
C ALA A 162 -13.87 7.15 8.10
N PHE A 163 -13.64 7.53 6.86
CA PHE A 163 -14.61 8.19 6.00
C PHE A 163 -14.78 7.39 4.71
N ASN A 164 -16.03 7.17 4.30
CA ASN A 164 -16.34 6.79 2.92
C ASN A 164 -16.38 8.07 2.09
N LEU A 165 -15.75 8.06 0.91
CA LEU A 165 -15.59 9.21 0.03
C LEU A 165 -16.49 9.11 -1.21
N GLU A 166 -17.25 7.99 -1.36
CA GLU A 166 -18.27 7.77 -2.38
C GLU A 166 -19.62 8.37 -2.01
#